data_f9a2825e79289df559da4c2b86082bb1
#
_entry.id   f9a2825e79289df559da4c2b86082bb1
#
_cell.length_a   1.000
_cell.length_b   1.000
_cell.length_c   1.000
_cell.angle_alpha   90.00
_cell.angle_beta   90.00
_cell.angle_gamma   90.00
#
_symmetry.space_group_name_H-M   'P 1'
#
loop_
_entity.id
_entity.type
_entity.pdbx_description
1 polymer ?
#
loop_
_entity_poly.entity_id
_entity_poly.type
_entity_poly.pdbx_seq_one_letter_code
_entity_poly.pdbx_strand_id
1 'polypeptide(L)'
;MKKLTQSLAAVAAAAALALGGSAAAAAPPADLPQVPSATPGALDECAALTDFAYDRTVIESAELVPAGALENAGNPIGEHCVVTGHMNERVSEVDGQTYAIGFEMRLPTDWSGRFLYQANGGMDGNVNTALGAPMGGQLENGLQKGFAVISSDAGHSGSQNPLFGLDPQARLDYGHQAVGFLTPMAKELIAGAYGRGPDTSYIAGGSNGGRHTMVASTRYADQYDGFLPVAPGFNLPQAAVAQIWGAQQWNTVATTPGDLRSAFTDEERAAVSQAILDRCDTLDRLADGIVSDGERCAMFFDVERDIPACDGERDGSCLSAAQKEVLDRVMAGATTSDGERIYTSFPWDAGIANDGWAGWKLGASVFLDPMAVGFVFSPEPEDPSILGDLPGYALSVDIDEKAAGIWQPGITGMSPMEVHTPLGDGTDLDTLRETGAKMLVIHGASDGVFSPDDTVRWYDDVADRYKDADDFVRYFEVPGMAHVQGGMATDQFDALGTLVHWVEEGEAPERIVASARGEGNPAGVNPEVPASWAPDRTRPLCAYPEVARYMGGDPEAASSFACKPSSGGPNRKG
;
A
#
# COMPACT_ATOMS: atom_id res chain seq x y z
N MET A 1 -88.08 -46.86 11.27
CA MET A 1 -87.79 -48.24 11.64
C MET A 1 -86.25 -48.40 11.48
N LYS A 2 -85.55 -48.43 12.63
CA LYS A 2 -84.76 -49.62 13.06
C LYS A 2 -83.76 -50.06 12.01
N LYS A 3 -82.43 -50.16 12.20
CA LYS A 3 -81.53 -50.47 13.36
C LYS A 3 -80.14 -50.16 12.90
N LEU A 4 -79.30 -49.60 13.69
CA LEU A 4 -78.17 -50.18 14.46
C LEU A 4 -77.39 -51.29 13.71
N THR A 5 -76.07 -51.09 13.54
CA THR A 5 -74.97 -51.72 14.29
C THR A 5 -73.64 -51.27 13.70
N GLN A 6 -72.81 -50.62 14.50
CA GLN A 6 -71.55 -51.02 15.12
C GLN A 6 -70.39 -51.44 14.21
N SER A 7 -69.35 -50.58 14.25
CA SER A 7 -67.97 -50.85 14.62
C SER A 7 -67.09 -51.78 13.78
N LEU A 8 -66.00 -51.21 13.31
CA LEU A 8 -64.67 -51.74 13.67
C LEU A 8 -63.59 -50.71 13.19
N ALA A 9 -62.82 -50.22 14.16
CA ALA A 9 -61.68 -49.37 13.95
C ALA A 9 -60.54 -50.23 13.38
N ALA A 10 -59.90 -49.68 12.34
CA ALA A 10 -58.60 -50.16 11.90
C ALA A 10 -57.65 -48.97 12.04
N VAL A 11 -56.83 -49.06 13.07
CA VAL A 11 -55.68 -48.09 13.31
C VAL A 11 -54.59 -48.45 12.32
N ALA A 12 -54.40 -47.63 11.30
CA ALA A 12 -53.19 -47.66 10.48
C ALA A 12 -52.17 -46.65 11.13
N ALA A 13 -51.19 -47.19 11.83
CA ALA A 13 -50.04 -46.47 12.30
C ALA A 13 -49.12 -46.14 11.11
N ALA A 14 -49.15 -44.89 10.64
CA ALA A 14 -48.14 -44.38 9.72
C ALA A 14 -46.89 -44.00 10.55
N ALA A 15 -45.85 -44.84 10.46
CA ALA A 15 -44.53 -44.51 10.99
C ALA A 15 -43.92 -43.39 10.10
N ALA A 16 -43.94 -42.15 10.59
CA ALA A 16 -43.15 -41.06 10.01
C ALA A 16 -41.69 -41.28 10.43
N LEU A 17 -40.86 -41.79 9.50
CA LEU A 17 -39.41 -41.69 9.63
C LEU A 17 -39.01 -40.19 9.54
N ALA A 18 -38.80 -39.56 10.69
CA ALA A 18 -38.10 -38.32 10.79
C ALA A 18 -36.61 -38.60 10.49
N LEU A 19 -36.18 -38.35 9.28
CA LEU A 19 -34.78 -38.19 8.95
C LEU A 19 -34.30 -36.89 9.62
N GLY A 20 -33.90 -37.02 10.88
CA GLY A 20 -33.11 -36.03 11.56
C GLY A 20 -31.72 -35.94 10.95
N GLY A 21 -31.58 -35.14 9.90
CA GLY A 21 -30.27 -34.68 9.49
C GLY A 21 -29.70 -33.80 10.60
N SER A 22 -28.81 -34.40 11.42
CA SER A 22 -27.90 -33.58 12.26
C SER A 22 -27.08 -32.74 11.31
N ALA A 23 -27.41 -31.45 11.20
CA ALA A 23 -26.44 -30.50 10.69
C ALA A 23 -25.21 -30.66 11.61
N ALA A 24 -24.13 -31.20 11.09
CA ALA A 24 -22.85 -31.12 11.75
C ALA A 24 -22.57 -29.62 11.93
N ALA A 25 -22.58 -29.17 13.20
CA ALA A 25 -22.04 -27.86 13.52
C ALA A 25 -20.63 -27.84 12.93
N ALA A 26 -20.35 -26.87 12.09
CA ALA A 26 -18.99 -26.61 11.64
C ALA A 26 -18.12 -26.55 12.90
N ALA A 27 -17.01 -27.29 12.89
CA ALA A 27 -16.02 -27.15 13.95
C ALA A 27 -15.66 -25.66 14.06
N PRO A 28 -15.51 -25.12 15.28
CA PRO A 28 -15.00 -23.77 15.41
C PRO A 28 -13.69 -23.66 14.62
N PRO A 29 -13.41 -22.53 13.95
CA PRO A 29 -12.15 -22.34 13.27
C PRO A 29 -11.02 -22.68 14.26
N ALA A 30 -10.03 -23.43 13.78
CA ALA A 30 -8.85 -23.73 14.58
C ALA A 30 -8.19 -22.40 14.92
N ASP A 31 -7.91 -22.15 16.19
CA ASP A 31 -7.16 -20.95 16.60
C ASP A 31 -5.88 -20.89 15.77
N LEU A 32 -5.61 -19.71 15.15
CA LEU A 32 -4.39 -19.51 14.39
C LEU A 32 -3.18 -19.64 15.33
N PRO A 33 -2.03 -20.14 14.83
CA PRO A 33 -0.82 -20.20 15.63
C PRO A 33 -0.46 -18.81 16.16
N GLN A 34 -0.13 -18.73 17.46
CA GLN A 34 0.35 -17.50 18.07
C GLN A 34 1.86 -17.43 17.98
N VAL A 35 2.37 -16.33 17.43
CA VAL A 35 3.80 -16.04 17.39
C VAL A 35 4.24 -15.60 18.79
N PRO A 36 5.33 -16.18 19.36
CA PRO A 36 5.83 -15.78 20.67
C PRO A 36 6.34 -14.34 20.68
N SER A 37 6.18 -13.64 21.80
CA SER A 37 6.75 -12.30 21.99
C SER A 37 8.30 -12.35 21.91
N ALA A 38 8.88 -11.34 21.28
CA ALA A 38 10.33 -11.22 21.11
C ALA A 38 11.04 -10.98 22.44
N THR A 39 12.28 -11.47 22.55
CA THR A 39 13.12 -11.36 23.73
C THR A 39 14.31 -10.41 23.45
N PRO A 40 14.59 -9.41 24.31
CA PRO A 40 15.73 -8.51 24.14
C PRO A 40 17.07 -9.22 24.12
N GLY A 41 18.03 -8.66 23.37
CA GLY A 41 19.43 -9.07 23.30
C GLY A 41 20.36 -7.86 23.26
N ALA A 42 21.65 -8.09 23.40
CA ALA A 42 22.67 -7.05 23.32
C ALA A 42 23.68 -7.37 22.22
N LEU A 43 24.15 -6.34 21.52
CA LEU A 43 25.19 -6.46 20.51
C LEU A 43 26.52 -6.82 21.17
N ASP A 44 27.18 -7.88 20.67
CA ASP A 44 28.49 -8.30 21.19
C ASP A 44 29.60 -7.32 20.76
N GLU A 45 29.96 -7.31 19.47
CA GLU A 45 31.01 -6.44 18.94
C GLU A 45 30.74 -6.03 17.49
N CYS A 46 30.50 -4.73 17.26
CA CYS A 46 30.18 -4.20 15.94
C CYS A 46 31.30 -4.45 14.91
N ALA A 47 32.56 -4.16 15.26
CA ALA A 47 33.67 -4.24 14.32
C ALA A 47 33.93 -5.67 13.83
N ALA A 48 33.56 -6.70 14.62
CA ALA A 48 33.73 -8.10 14.22
C ALA A 48 32.85 -8.51 13.05
N LEU A 49 31.78 -7.73 12.78
CA LEU A 49 30.86 -8.02 11.67
C LEU A 49 31.49 -7.77 10.29
N THR A 50 32.66 -7.11 10.20
CA THR A 50 33.42 -7.02 8.95
C THR A 50 33.93 -8.38 8.48
N ASP A 51 34.07 -9.34 9.38
CA ASP A 51 34.50 -10.71 9.09
C ASP A 51 33.32 -11.66 8.81
N PHE A 52 32.09 -11.14 8.81
CA PHE A 52 30.87 -11.91 8.52
C PHE A 52 30.96 -12.52 7.11
N ALA A 53 30.72 -13.83 7.01
CA ALA A 53 30.80 -14.57 5.76
C ALA A 53 29.43 -15.20 5.43
N TYR A 54 28.90 -14.84 4.27
CA TYR A 54 27.70 -15.44 3.69
C TYR A 54 27.90 -15.60 2.18
N ASP A 55 27.17 -16.51 1.56
CA ASP A 55 27.39 -16.81 0.13
C ASP A 55 27.21 -15.55 -0.72
N ARG A 56 28.15 -15.29 -1.63
CA ARG A 56 28.17 -14.13 -2.56
C ARG A 56 27.88 -12.78 -1.90
N THR A 57 28.30 -12.60 -0.63
CA THR A 57 28.14 -11.37 0.15
C THR A 57 29.50 -10.76 0.45
N VAL A 58 29.59 -9.44 0.29
CA VAL A 58 30.75 -8.63 0.70
C VAL A 58 30.28 -7.61 1.73
N ILE A 59 30.89 -7.63 2.92
CA ILE A 59 30.73 -6.56 3.90
C ILE A 59 31.80 -5.50 3.60
N GLU A 60 31.37 -4.27 3.38
CA GLU A 60 32.25 -3.13 3.10
C GLU A 60 32.67 -2.41 4.36
N SER A 61 31.75 -2.25 5.31
CA SER A 61 32.03 -1.63 6.60
C SER A 61 31.13 -2.15 7.71
N ALA A 62 31.61 -2.05 8.96
CA ALA A 62 30.83 -2.22 10.18
C ALA A 62 31.29 -1.18 11.20
N GLU A 63 30.48 -0.17 11.46
CA GLU A 63 30.86 0.99 12.26
C GLU A 63 29.81 1.28 13.35
N LEU A 64 30.29 1.58 14.57
CA LEU A 64 29.43 1.94 15.69
C LEU A 64 29.01 3.42 15.57
N VAL A 65 27.72 3.69 15.59
CA VAL A 65 27.13 5.02 15.61
C VAL A 65 26.66 5.30 17.04
N PRO A 66 27.21 6.34 17.71
CA PRO A 66 26.86 6.64 19.09
C PRO A 66 25.41 7.12 19.24
N ALA A 67 24.82 6.90 20.41
CA ALA A 67 23.50 7.40 20.75
C ALA A 67 23.38 8.91 20.53
N GLY A 68 22.29 9.36 19.90
CA GLY A 68 22.02 10.77 19.60
C GLY A 68 22.77 11.34 18.40
N ALA A 69 23.53 10.53 17.66
CA ALA A 69 24.12 10.96 16.38
C ALA A 69 23.06 11.12 15.28
N LEU A 70 21.96 10.43 15.41
CA LEU A 70 20.75 10.57 14.61
C LEU A 70 19.56 10.88 15.52
N GLU A 71 18.60 11.60 14.96
CA GLU A 71 17.34 11.95 15.63
C GLU A 71 16.16 11.70 14.69
N ASN A 72 14.99 11.38 15.26
CA ASN A 72 13.72 11.38 14.58
C ASN A 72 12.66 12.03 15.44
N ALA A 73 11.86 12.94 14.88
CA ALA A 73 10.85 13.72 15.60
C ALA A 73 11.40 14.40 16.87
N GLY A 74 12.67 14.86 16.85
CA GLY A 74 13.36 15.50 17.97
C GLY A 74 13.79 14.53 19.09
N ASN A 75 13.63 13.22 18.90
CA ASN A 75 14.08 12.21 19.84
C ASN A 75 15.37 11.54 19.34
N PRO A 76 16.37 11.33 20.21
CA PRO A 76 17.61 10.67 19.82
C PRO A 76 17.37 9.19 19.47
N ILE A 77 18.11 8.71 18.47
CA ILE A 77 18.20 7.29 18.16
C ILE A 77 19.31 6.68 19.03
N GLY A 78 19.07 5.49 19.55
CA GLY A 78 20.03 4.74 20.39
C GLY A 78 21.33 4.38 19.66
N GLU A 79 22.35 4.00 20.43
CA GLU A 79 23.59 3.48 19.88
C GLU A 79 23.32 2.20 19.05
N HIS A 80 23.97 2.11 17.87
CA HIS A 80 23.78 0.99 16.95
C HIS A 80 24.99 0.78 16.03
N CYS A 81 25.16 -0.43 15.53
CA CYS A 81 26.13 -0.76 14.50
C CYS A 81 25.53 -0.57 13.10
N VAL A 82 26.19 0.14 12.21
CA VAL A 82 25.87 0.24 10.78
C VAL A 82 26.76 -0.71 10.02
N VAL A 83 26.16 -1.66 9.32
CA VAL A 83 26.85 -2.59 8.42
C VAL A 83 26.41 -2.26 6.99
N THR A 84 27.38 -2.01 6.10
CA THR A 84 27.12 -1.82 4.66
C THR A 84 27.77 -2.94 3.87
N GLY A 85 27.19 -3.24 2.71
CA GLY A 85 27.71 -4.25 1.83
C GLY A 85 26.83 -4.49 0.62
N HIS A 86 27.17 -5.54 -0.12
CA HIS A 86 26.38 -5.95 -1.27
C HIS A 86 26.40 -7.47 -1.45
N MET A 87 25.38 -7.96 -2.19
CA MET A 87 25.26 -9.37 -2.57
C MET A 87 25.19 -9.52 -4.09
N ASN A 88 25.55 -10.72 -4.57
CA ASN A 88 25.35 -11.15 -5.95
C ASN A 88 25.97 -10.23 -7.00
N GLU A 89 27.14 -9.61 -6.69
CA GLU A 89 27.84 -8.78 -7.66
C GLU A 89 28.12 -9.57 -8.94
N ARG A 90 27.82 -8.96 -10.09
CA ARG A 90 28.03 -9.52 -11.42
C ARG A 90 28.21 -8.45 -12.47
N VAL A 91 28.84 -8.77 -13.56
CA VAL A 91 28.85 -7.95 -14.77
C VAL A 91 27.79 -8.46 -15.74
N SER A 92 26.91 -7.56 -16.19
CA SER A 92 25.88 -7.89 -17.16
C SER A 92 26.46 -8.20 -18.53
N GLU A 93 25.98 -9.27 -19.17
CA GLU A 93 26.32 -9.60 -20.55
C GLU A 93 25.56 -8.73 -21.57
N VAL A 94 24.52 -8.01 -21.13
CA VAL A 94 23.65 -7.20 -22.00
C VAL A 94 24.25 -5.82 -22.23
N ASP A 95 24.64 -5.13 -21.16
CA ASP A 95 25.08 -3.73 -21.20
C ASP A 95 26.51 -3.52 -20.63
N GLY A 96 27.14 -4.58 -20.09
CA GLY A 96 28.49 -4.52 -19.53
C GLY A 96 28.60 -3.78 -18.21
N GLN A 97 27.49 -3.38 -17.59
CA GLN A 97 27.49 -2.74 -16.28
C GLN A 97 27.62 -3.76 -15.15
N THR A 98 28.14 -3.30 -14.01
CA THR A 98 28.17 -4.08 -12.79
C THR A 98 26.88 -3.85 -12.02
N TYR A 99 26.19 -4.94 -11.66
CA TYR A 99 25.01 -4.99 -10.81
C TYR A 99 25.32 -5.75 -9.53
N ALA A 100 24.75 -5.29 -8.42
CA ALA A 100 24.81 -5.96 -7.12
C ALA A 100 23.57 -5.52 -6.32
N ILE A 101 23.20 -6.34 -5.33
CA ILE A 101 22.15 -5.96 -4.36
C ILE A 101 22.83 -5.27 -3.20
N GLY A 102 22.89 -3.95 -3.23
CA GLY A 102 23.44 -3.11 -2.16
C GLY A 102 22.52 -3.09 -0.94
N PHE A 103 23.10 -3.03 0.27
CA PHE A 103 22.36 -2.94 1.51
C PHE A 103 23.04 -2.12 2.59
N GLU A 104 22.25 -1.52 3.48
CA GLU A 104 22.62 -1.02 4.79
C GLU A 104 21.81 -1.75 5.85
N MET A 105 22.47 -2.20 6.91
CA MET A 105 21.80 -2.80 8.05
C MET A 105 22.20 -2.09 9.35
N ARG A 106 21.22 -1.75 10.19
CA ARG A 106 21.42 -1.11 11.48
C ARG A 106 21.01 -2.06 12.60
N LEU A 107 21.94 -2.30 13.50
CA LEU A 107 21.86 -3.28 14.58
C LEU A 107 21.95 -2.54 15.92
N PRO A 108 20.84 -2.34 16.67
CA PRO A 108 20.84 -1.62 17.94
C PRO A 108 21.74 -2.31 18.98
N THR A 109 22.46 -1.53 19.81
CA THR A 109 23.19 -2.08 20.96
C THR A 109 22.22 -2.77 21.94
N ASP A 110 21.06 -2.13 22.18
CA ASP A 110 19.94 -2.70 22.93
C ASP A 110 18.88 -3.23 21.97
N TRP A 111 19.04 -4.47 21.51
CA TRP A 111 18.16 -5.09 20.53
C TRP A 111 16.88 -5.65 21.16
N SER A 112 15.73 -5.40 20.52
CA SER A 112 14.44 -5.88 20.98
C SER A 112 14.11 -7.35 20.65
N GLY A 113 14.99 -8.06 19.93
CA GLY A 113 14.74 -9.42 19.42
C GLY A 113 14.04 -9.45 18.07
N ARG A 114 13.76 -8.28 17.47
CA ARG A 114 12.99 -8.10 16.24
C ARG A 114 13.86 -7.75 15.05
N PHE A 115 13.45 -8.23 13.89
CA PHE A 115 14.03 -7.87 12.59
C PHE A 115 13.00 -7.14 11.74
N LEU A 116 13.43 -6.11 10.99
CA LEU A 116 12.60 -5.39 10.04
C LEU A 116 13.31 -5.23 8.69
N TYR A 117 12.72 -5.75 7.63
CA TYR A 117 13.08 -5.38 6.27
C TYR A 117 12.33 -4.10 5.88
N GLN A 118 13.07 -3.00 5.72
CA GLN A 118 12.56 -1.73 5.18
C GLN A 118 12.61 -1.82 3.66
N ALA A 119 11.46 -2.00 3.02
CA ALA A 119 11.32 -1.99 1.57
C ALA A 119 11.16 -0.55 1.05
N ASN A 120 11.98 -0.18 0.07
CA ASN A 120 12.04 1.18 -0.44
C ASN A 120 11.03 1.44 -1.57
N GLY A 121 10.78 2.73 -1.87
CA GLY A 121 9.81 3.18 -2.85
C GLY A 121 10.41 3.57 -4.21
N GLY A 122 9.58 4.08 -5.10
CA GLY A 122 9.98 4.52 -6.43
C GLY A 122 10.41 3.36 -7.33
N MET A 123 11.45 3.58 -8.11
CA MET A 123 12.09 2.53 -8.89
C MET A 123 13.28 1.89 -8.15
N ASP A 124 13.36 2.04 -6.83
CA ASP A 124 14.53 1.67 -6.01
C ASP A 124 15.85 2.32 -6.53
N GLY A 125 16.96 1.64 -6.40
CA GLY A 125 18.27 2.13 -6.85
C GLY A 125 19.06 2.91 -5.79
N ASN A 126 18.51 3.12 -4.60
CA ASN A 126 19.20 3.76 -3.50
C ASN A 126 19.06 2.91 -2.23
N VAL A 127 20.18 2.70 -1.57
CA VAL A 127 20.17 2.17 -0.21
C VAL A 127 19.79 3.31 0.74
N ASN A 128 18.52 3.40 1.09
CA ASN A 128 18.05 4.40 2.05
C ASN A 128 18.54 4.05 3.46
N THR A 129 18.71 5.06 4.31
CA THR A 129 19.06 4.84 5.73
C THR A 129 18.06 3.86 6.37
N ALA A 130 18.57 2.77 6.94
CA ALA A 130 17.76 1.70 7.52
C ALA A 130 17.19 2.10 8.89
N LEU A 131 16.24 3.02 8.89
CA LEU A 131 15.57 3.50 10.11
C LEU A 131 14.31 2.70 10.47
N GLY A 132 13.72 1.96 9.52
CA GLY A 132 12.46 1.27 9.74
C GLY A 132 11.26 2.22 9.75
N ALA A 133 11.20 3.15 8.79
CA ALA A 133 10.14 4.12 8.63
C ALA A 133 9.36 3.86 7.31
N PRO A 134 8.33 2.99 7.30
CA PRO A 134 7.60 2.62 6.08
C PRO A 134 6.70 3.73 5.52
N MET A 135 6.44 4.77 6.30
CA MET A 135 5.65 5.95 5.93
C MET A 135 6.26 7.21 6.56
N GLY A 136 5.82 8.39 6.10
CA GLY A 136 6.27 9.65 6.67
C GLY A 136 5.53 10.05 7.95
N GLY A 137 6.06 11.07 8.64
CA GLY A 137 5.41 11.67 9.81
C GLY A 137 5.40 10.83 11.09
N GLN A 138 6.15 9.74 11.13
CA GLN A 138 6.19 8.86 12.31
C GLN A 138 6.96 9.50 13.47
N LEU A 139 6.42 9.39 14.69
CA LEU A 139 7.08 9.86 15.92
C LEU A 139 8.23 8.93 16.34
N GLU A 140 8.12 7.64 16.06
CA GLU A 140 9.14 6.63 16.31
C GLU A 140 9.29 5.72 15.09
N ASN A 141 10.52 5.37 14.76
CA ASN A 141 10.85 4.41 13.70
C ASN A 141 11.23 3.04 14.27
N GLY A 142 11.42 2.04 13.40
CA GLY A 142 11.77 0.69 13.81
C GLY A 142 13.08 0.61 14.61
N LEU A 143 14.10 1.38 14.22
CA LEU A 143 15.38 1.42 14.93
C LEU A 143 15.24 1.98 16.35
N GLN A 144 14.41 3.02 16.56
CA GLN A 144 14.07 3.55 17.90
C GLN A 144 13.29 2.54 18.75
N LYS A 145 12.50 1.67 18.11
CA LYS A 145 11.80 0.54 18.76
C LYS A 145 12.71 -0.67 19.01
N GLY A 146 14.01 -0.54 18.73
CA GLY A 146 15.01 -1.58 18.96
C GLY A 146 15.07 -2.69 17.92
N PHE A 147 14.49 -2.49 16.73
CA PHE A 147 14.61 -3.46 15.64
C PHE A 147 16.01 -3.45 15.03
N ALA A 148 16.52 -4.61 14.65
CA ALA A 148 17.53 -4.73 13.63
C ALA A 148 16.88 -4.46 12.27
N VAL A 149 17.35 -3.44 11.52
CA VAL A 149 16.70 -2.97 10.30
C VAL A 149 17.64 -3.12 9.11
N ILE A 150 17.15 -3.67 7.98
CA ILE A 150 17.86 -3.69 6.70
C ILE A 150 17.11 -2.86 5.66
N SER A 151 17.85 -2.18 4.79
CA SER A 151 17.38 -1.44 3.62
C SER A 151 18.24 -1.79 2.41
N SER A 152 17.69 -1.72 1.20
CA SER A 152 18.35 -2.16 -0.03
C SER A 152 18.03 -1.25 -1.22
N ASP A 153 18.90 -1.28 -2.25
CA ASP A 153 18.69 -0.68 -3.56
C ASP A 153 17.93 -1.60 -4.53
N ALA A 154 17.56 -2.81 -4.10
CA ALA A 154 16.88 -3.82 -4.90
C ALA A 154 17.64 -4.29 -6.16
N GLY A 155 18.98 -4.23 -6.15
CA GLY A 155 19.82 -4.87 -7.16
C GLY A 155 20.37 -3.96 -8.27
N HIS A 156 20.23 -2.66 -8.14
CA HIS A 156 20.78 -1.67 -9.08
C HIS A 156 20.99 -0.32 -8.40
N SER A 157 21.89 0.49 -8.93
CA SER A 157 22.11 1.86 -8.43
C SER A 157 21.13 2.86 -9.09
N GLY A 158 20.86 3.99 -8.41
CA GLY A 158 20.03 5.06 -8.95
C GLY A 158 20.51 5.65 -10.27
N SER A 159 21.82 5.58 -10.52
CA SER A 159 22.40 6.00 -11.82
C SER A 159 22.08 5.04 -12.96
N GLN A 160 21.63 3.83 -12.66
CA GLN A 160 21.21 2.81 -13.64
C GLN A 160 19.71 2.90 -13.96
N ASN A 161 18.93 3.73 -13.22
CA ASN A 161 17.52 3.98 -13.53
C ASN A 161 17.35 4.77 -14.83
N PRO A 162 16.40 4.42 -15.70
CA PRO A 162 15.58 3.20 -15.73
C PRO A 162 16.23 2.06 -16.54
N LEU A 163 17.49 2.27 -16.99
CA LEU A 163 18.17 1.37 -17.94
C LEU A 163 18.55 0.00 -17.34
N PHE A 164 18.50 -0.15 -15.99
CA PHE A 164 18.60 -1.47 -15.38
C PHE A 164 17.56 -2.46 -15.97
N GLY A 165 16.43 -1.93 -16.43
CA GLY A 165 15.39 -2.70 -17.10
C GLY A 165 15.83 -3.39 -18.40
N LEU A 166 17.01 -3.08 -18.96
CA LEU A 166 17.61 -3.80 -20.09
C LEU A 166 18.18 -5.17 -19.67
N ASP A 167 18.55 -5.32 -18.39
CA ASP A 167 19.14 -6.54 -17.85
C ASP A 167 18.07 -7.43 -17.22
N PRO A 168 17.89 -8.69 -17.70
CA PRO A 168 16.84 -9.59 -17.17
C PRO A 168 16.99 -9.89 -15.68
N GLN A 169 18.24 -10.05 -15.18
CA GLN A 169 18.46 -10.36 -13.77
C GLN A 169 18.17 -9.15 -12.88
N ALA A 170 18.54 -7.93 -13.31
CA ALA A 170 18.23 -6.72 -12.54
C ALA A 170 16.72 -6.49 -12.43
N ARG A 171 15.94 -6.83 -13.49
CA ARG A 171 14.47 -6.83 -13.38
C ARG A 171 13.95 -7.85 -12.36
N LEU A 172 14.53 -9.05 -12.29
CA LEU A 172 14.15 -10.07 -11.31
C LEU A 172 14.52 -9.65 -9.88
N ASP A 173 15.70 -9.03 -9.70
CA ASP A 173 16.14 -8.52 -8.40
C ASP A 173 15.19 -7.41 -7.92
N TYR A 174 14.91 -6.40 -8.76
CA TYR A 174 13.92 -5.36 -8.48
C TYR A 174 12.51 -5.93 -8.27
N GLY A 175 12.12 -6.93 -9.04
CA GLY A 175 10.79 -7.54 -8.96
C GLY A 175 10.55 -8.20 -7.60
N HIS A 176 11.43 -9.10 -7.18
CA HIS A 176 11.23 -9.89 -5.96
C HIS A 176 12.51 -10.53 -5.40
N GLN A 177 13.56 -10.79 -6.20
CA GLN A 177 14.66 -11.63 -5.75
C GLN A 177 15.57 -10.95 -4.73
N ALA A 178 15.71 -9.61 -4.74
CA ALA A 178 16.51 -8.91 -3.75
C ALA A 178 15.99 -9.17 -2.33
N VAL A 179 14.67 -9.12 -2.10
CA VAL A 179 14.06 -9.47 -0.80
C VAL A 179 14.37 -10.91 -0.42
N GLY A 180 14.23 -11.84 -1.38
CA GLY A 180 14.49 -13.27 -1.16
C GLY A 180 15.93 -13.59 -0.80
N PHE A 181 16.91 -12.88 -1.37
CA PHE A 181 18.33 -13.08 -1.07
C PHE A 181 18.77 -12.39 0.22
N LEU A 182 18.33 -11.15 0.45
CA LEU A 182 18.76 -10.37 1.61
C LEU A 182 18.15 -10.86 2.92
N THR A 183 16.92 -11.35 2.93
CA THR A 183 16.25 -11.75 4.17
C THR A 183 16.97 -12.86 4.94
N PRO A 184 17.33 -14.00 4.33
CA PRO A 184 18.08 -15.03 5.06
C PRO A 184 19.48 -14.56 5.44
N MET A 185 20.17 -13.78 4.60
CA MET A 185 21.47 -13.20 4.92
C MET A 185 21.38 -12.28 6.14
N ALA A 186 20.37 -11.40 6.20
CA ALA A 186 20.17 -10.48 7.32
C ALA A 186 19.92 -11.24 8.64
N LYS A 187 19.14 -12.33 8.61
CA LYS A 187 18.89 -13.16 9.79
C LYS A 187 20.17 -13.85 10.29
N GLU A 188 21.03 -14.32 9.39
CA GLU A 188 22.34 -14.89 9.75
C GLU A 188 23.29 -13.79 10.27
N LEU A 189 23.26 -12.57 9.71
CA LEU A 189 24.04 -11.45 10.24
C LEU A 189 23.59 -11.09 11.67
N ILE A 190 22.28 -11.08 11.94
CA ILE A 190 21.70 -10.91 13.28
C ILE A 190 22.21 -12.02 14.22
N ALA A 191 22.20 -13.27 13.77
CA ALA A 191 22.69 -14.37 14.58
C ALA A 191 24.19 -14.23 14.91
N GLY A 192 24.99 -13.69 13.98
CA GLY A 192 26.38 -13.34 14.22
C GLY A 192 26.57 -12.19 15.21
N ALA A 193 25.68 -11.18 15.14
CA ALA A 193 25.76 -9.99 15.99
C ALA A 193 25.29 -10.21 17.44
N TYR A 194 24.26 -11.03 17.65
CA TYR A 194 23.61 -11.20 18.96
C TYR A 194 23.70 -12.64 19.51
N GLY A 195 24.42 -13.54 18.82
CA GLY A 195 24.53 -14.94 19.22
C GLY A 195 23.26 -15.76 18.97
N ARG A 196 22.22 -15.20 18.38
CA ARG A 196 20.97 -15.86 18.00
C ARG A 196 20.22 -15.07 16.91
N GLY A 197 19.41 -15.76 16.09
CA GLY A 197 18.54 -15.12 15.12
C GLY A 197 17.40 -14.30 15.76
N PRO A 198 16.64 -13.54 14.95
CA PRO A 198 15.47 -12.80 15.44
C PRO A 198 14.36 -13.77 15.90
N ASP A 199 13.66 -13.38 16.97
CA ASP A 199 12.48 -14.12 17.43
C ASP A 199 11.29 -13.83 16.52
N THR A 200 11.15 -12.57 16.06
CA THR A 200 10.11 -12.14 15.13
C THR A 200 10.71 -11.31 14.01
N SER A 201 10.12 -11.45 12.82
CA SER A 201 10.58 -10.82 11.58
C SER A 201 9.45 -10.10 10.89
N TYR A 202 9.71 -8.87 10.46
CA TYR A 202 8.72 -8.01 9.80
C TYR A 202 9.25 -7.51 8.46
N ILE A 203 8.34 -7.24 7.54
CA ILE A 203 8.62 -6.49 6.31
C ILE A 203 7.63 -5.34 6.20
N ALA A 204 8.13 -4.14 5.92
CA ALA A 204 7.30 -2.95 5.82
C ALA A 204 7.82 -2.00 4.74
N GLY A 205 6.92 -1.38 4.01
CA GLY A 205 7.27 -0.36 3.03
C GLY A 205 6.09 0.38 2.47
N GLY A 206 6.35 1.60 1.99
CA GLY A 206 5.36 2.43 1.31
C GLY A 206 5.55 2.43 -0.20
N SER A 207 4.45 2.64 -0.96
CA SER A 207 4.54 2.75 -2.42
C SER A 207 5.04 1.44 -3.09
N ASN A 208 6.10 1.50 -3.89
CA ASN A 208 6.78 0.30 -4.39
C ASN A 208 7.30 -0.58 -3.24
N GLY A 209 7.67 0.00 -2.08
CA GLY A 209 8.00 -0.78 -0.87
C GLY A 209 6.78 -1.56 -0.35
N GLY A 210 5.58 -0.98 -0.45
CA GLY A 210 4.32 -1.68 -0.20
C GLY A 210 4.10 -2.82 -1.19
N ARG A 211 4.46 -2.63 -2.48
CA ARG A 211 4.46 -3.71 -3.49
C ARG A 211 5.42 -4.84 -3.08
N HIS A 212 6.66 -4.53 -2.69
CA HIS A 212 7.60 -5.53 -2.21
C HIS A 212 7.04 -6.33 -1.03
N THR A 213 6.36 -5.64 -0.11
CA THR A 213 5.71 -6.26 1.05
C THR A 213 4.58 -7.22 0.63
N MET A 214 3.72 -6.79 -0.32
CA MET A 214 2.65 -7.64 -0.87
C MET A 214 3.21 -8.83 -1.66
N VAL A 215 4.29 -8.62 -2.43
CA VAL A 215 4.98 -9.70 -3.15
C VAL A 215 5.59 -10.70 -2.17
N ALA A 216 6.19 -10.23 -1.07
CA ALA A 216 6.77 -11.07 -0.04
C ALA A 216 5.71 -11.93 0.68
N SER A 217 4.48 -11.43 0.87
CA SER A 217 3.41 -12.16 1.55
C SER A 217 2.97 -13.44 0.83
N THR A 218 3.26 -13.55 -0.47
CA THR A 218 2.94 -14.76 -1.26
C THR A 218 4.19 -15.56 -1.64
N ARG A 219 5.37 -14.92 -1.77
CA ARG A 219 6.59 -15.60 -2.23
C ARG A 219 7.51 -16.01 -1.08
N TYR A 220 7.48 -15.28 0.03
CA TYR A 220 8.40 -15.43 1.17
C TYR A 220 7.64 -15.36 2.50
N ALA A 221 6.39 -15.81 2.52
CA ALA A 221 5.51 -15.72 3.69
C ALA A 221 6.09 -16.44 4.92
N ASP A 222 6.86 -17.51 4.71
CA ASP A 222 7.55 -18.27 5.75
C ASP A 222 8.75 -17.54 6.38
N GLN A 223 9.15 -16.40 5.81
CA GLN A 223 10.28 -15.61 6.31
C GLN A 223 9.86 -14.50 7.29
N TYR A 224 8.58 -14.22 7.43
CA TYR A 224 8.09 -13.08 8.20
C TYR A 224 6.85 -13.43 9.04
N ASP A 225 6.78 -12.78 10.20
CA ASP A 225 5.66 -12.87 11.13
C ASP A 225 4.69 -11.70 10.97
N GLY A 226 5.16 -10.59 10.38
CA GLY A 226 4.33 -9.40 10.16
C GLY A 226 4.63 -8.68 8.84
N PHE A 227 3.56 -8.23 8.17
CA PHE A 227 3.59 -7.53 6.89
C PHE A 227 2.87 -6.20 7.02
N LEU A 228 3.55 -5.09 6.67
CA LEU A 228 2.98 -3.73 6.70
C LEU A 228 3.13 -3.04 5.34
N PRO A 229 2.29 -3.38 4.35
CA PRO A 229 2.23 -2.63 3.11
C PRO A 229 1.45 -1.33 3.30
N VAL A 230 2.06 -0.20 2.92
CA VAL A 230 1.47 1.15 2.96
C VAL A 230 1.33 1.67 1.55
N ALA A 231 0.14 2.14 1.17
CA ALA A 231 -0.18 2.60 -0.18
C ALA A 231 0.42 1.67 -1.27
N PRO A 232 0.11 0.35 -1.24
CA PRO A 232 0.84 -0.64 -2.01
C PRO A 232 0.47 -0.62 -3.50
N GLY A 233 1.48 -0.44 -4.35
CA GLY A 233 1.33 -0.59 -5.80
C GLY A 233 1.47 -2.05 -6.22
N PHE A 234 0.71 -2.98 -5.68
CA PHE A 234 0.92 -4.40 -5.92
C PHE A 234 0.55 -4.87 -7.34
N ASN A 235 -0.33 -4.15 -8.04
CA ASN A 235 -0.59 -4.31 -9.49
C ASN A 235 0.18 -3.26 -10.31
N LEU A 236 1.45 -3.02 -9.97
CA LEU A 236 2.24 -1.89 -10.45
C LEU A 236 2.32 -1.77 -11.99
N PRO A 237 2.52 -2.84 -12.79
CA PRO A 237 2.53 -2.69 -14.25
C PRO A 237 1.19 -2.18 -14.81
N GLN A 238 0.04 -2.61 -14.24
CA GLN A 238 -1.28 -2.12 -14.64
C GLN A 238 -1.47 -0.65 -14.25
N ALA A 239 -1.09 -0.29 -13.01
CA ALA A 239 -1.19 1.07 -12.51
C ALA A 239 -0.35 2.04 -13.36
N ALA A 240 0.89 1.68 -13.72
CA ALA A 240 1.76 2.52 -14.53
C ALA A 240 1.21 2.75 -15.95
N VAL A 241 0.69 1.72 -16.62
CA VAL A 241 0.00 1.86 -17.91
C VAL A 241 -1.24 2.76 -17.76
N ALA A 242 -2.02 2.59 -16.69
CA ALA A 242 -3.19 3.41 -16.42
C ALA A 242 -2.85 4.89 -16.17
N GLN A 243 -1.71 5.20 -15.54
CA GLN A 243 -1.26 6.58 -15.37
C GLN A 243 -0.93 7.23 -16.71
N ILE A 244 -0.24 6.53 -17.62
CA ILE A 244 0.03 7.02 -18.99
C ILE A 244 -1.28 7.21 -19.77
N TRP A 245 -2.21 6.26 -19.67
CA TRP A 245 -3.54 6.40 -20.26
C TRP A 245 -4.24 7.66 -19.72
N GLY A 246 -4.20 7.88 -18.41
CA GLY A 246 -4.75 9.07 -17.76
C GLY A 246 -4.10 10.35 -18.29
N ALA A 247 -2.77 10.37 -18.45
CA ALA A 247 -2.05 11.51 -19.03
C ALA A 247 -2.56 11.86 -20.44
N GLN A 248 -2.82 10.86 -21.29
CA GLN A 248 -3.41 11.08 -22.60
C GLN A 248 -4.83 11.65 -22.52
N GLN A 249 -5.66 11.20 -21.52
CA GLN A 249 -6.99 11.78 -21.31
C GLN A 249 -6.90 13.24 -20.83
N TRP A 250 -6.06 13.55 -19.83
CA TRP A 250 -5.86 14.91 -19.32
C TRP A 250 -5.38 15.87 -20.43
N ASN A 251 -4.50 15.41 -21.31
CA ASN A 251 -3.97 16.22 -22.41
C ASN A 251 -5.08 16.68 -23.39
N THR A 252 -6.20 15.95 -23.50
CA THR A 252 -7.32 16.33 -24.39
C THR A 252 -8.04 17.60 -23.96
N VAL A 253 -7.94 17.97 -22.69
CA VAL A 253 -8.58 19.18 -22.10
C VAL A 253 -7.55 20.18 -21.59
N ALA A 254 -6.25 19.93 -21.79
CA ALA A 254 -5.19 20.87 -21.47
C ALA A 254 -5.28 22.12 -22.34
N THR A 255 -5.19 23.30 -21.75
CA THR A 255 -5.18 24.59 -22.49
C THR A 255 -3.83 24.83 -23.16
N THR A 256 -2.76 24.21 -22.66
CA THR A 256 -1.43 24.18 -23.25
C THR A 256 -1.07 22.72 -23.54
N PRO A 257 -1.00 22.30 -24.81
CA PRO A 257 -0.66 20.91 -25.14
C PRO A 257 0.65 20.47 -24.49
N GLY A 258 0.64 19.31 -23.84
CA GLY A 258 1.77 18.75 -23.11
C GLY A 258 1.95 19.26 -21.68
N ASP A 259 1.31 20.35 -21.29
CA ASP A 259 1.22 20.81 -19.90
C ASP A 259 -0.07 20.30 -19.25
N LEU A 260 0.00 19.13 -18.62
CA LEU A 260 -1.17 18.49 -18.02
C LEU A 260 -1.73 19.29 -16.83
N ARG A 261 -0.92 20.12 -16.15
CA ARG A 261 -1.43 21.00 -15.08
C ARG A 261 -2.41 22.05 -15.62
N SER A 262 -2.32 22.39 -16.91
CA SER A 262 -3.28 23.28 -17.56
C SER A 262 -4.63 22.62 -17.87
N ALA A 263 -4.73 21.29 -17.75
CA ALA A 263 -5.99 20.55 -17.88
C ALA A 263 -6.95 20.85 -16.71
N PHE A 264 -6.39 20.91 -15.48
CA PHE A 264 -7.11 21.23 -14.25
C PHE A 264 -6.24 22.12 -13.37
N THR A 265 -6.58 23.40 -13.26
CA THR A 265 -5.87 24.34 -12.38
C THR A 265 -6.09 24.00 -10.90
N ASP A 266 -5.29 24.59 -10.03
CA ASP A 266 -5.41 24.37 -8.58
C ASP A 266 -6.79 24.81 -8.08
N GLU A 267 -7.33 25.95 -8.62
CA GLU A 267 -8.64 26.46 -8.28
C GLU A 267 -9.77 25.51 -8.76
N GLU A 268 -9.64 24.94 -9.95
CA GLU A 268 -10.62 23.98 -10.49
C GLU A 268 -10.60 22.68 -9.67
N ARG A 269 -9.43 22.18 -9.26
CA ARG A 269 -9.35 21.01 -8.36
C ARG A 269 -9.94 21.32 -6.98
N ALA A 270 -9.73 22.54 -6.47
CA ALA A 270 -10.36 23.00 -5.23
C ALA A 270 -11.90 23.06 -5.37
N ALA A 271 -12.44 23.48 -6.53
CA ALA A 271 -13.86 23.47 -6.78
C ALA A 271 -14.44 22.04 -6.84
N VAL A 272 -13.70 21.09 -7.42
CA VAL A 272 -14.07 19.65 -7.39
C VAL A 272 -14.07 19.12 -5.96
N SER A 273 -13.03 19.39 -5.20
CA SER A 273 -12.90 18.99 -3.79
C SER A 273 -14.06 19.53 -2.95
N GLN A 274 -14.40 20.81 -3.12
CA GLN A 274 -15.52 21.41 -2.41
C GLN A 274 -16.87 20.76 -2.79
N ALA A 275 -17.09 20.44 -4.06
CA ALA A 275 -18.29 19.73 -4.50
C ALA A 275 -18.40 18.32 -3.90
N ILE A 276 -17.27 17.62 -3.76
CA ILE A 276 -17.22 16.33 -3.06
C ILE A 276 -17.60 16.53 -1.58
N LEU A 277 -16.99 17.50 -0.90
CA LEU A 277 -17.31 17.79 0.52
C LEU A 277 -18.78 18.19 0.71
N ASP A 278 -19.32 19.08 -0.13
CA ASP A 278 -20.72 19.51 -0.05
C ASP A 278 -21.70 18.32 -0.13
N ARG A 279 -21.27 17.24 -0.79
CA ARG A 279 -22.09 16.05 -0.98
C ARG A 279 -21.84 14.95 0.04
N CYS A 280 -20.60 14.78 0.47
CA CYS A 280 -20.13 13.58 1.17
C CYS A 280 -19.70 13.80 2.61
N ASP A 281 -19.25 15.02 2.99
CA ASP A 281 -18.68 15.31 4.30
C ASP A 281 -19.63 14.90 5.46
N THR A 282 -20.94 15.19 5.32
CA THR A 282 -21.94 14.88 6.36
C THR A 282 -22.38 13.41 6.42
N LEU A 283 -21.86 12.52 5.57
CA LEU A 283 -22.29 11.12 5.52
C LEU A 283 -21.95 10.35 6.79
N ASP A 284 -20.92 10.77 7.50
CA ASP A 284 -20.54 10.26 8.82
C ASP A 284 -21.20 11.00 9.99
N ARG A 285 -22.08 12.01 9.73
CA ARG A 285 -22.84 12.89 10.63
C ARG A 285 -22.08 14.12 11.14
N LEU A 286 -20.95 14.46 10.56
CA LEU A 286 -20.19 15.66 10.88
C LEU A 286 -19.79 16.35 9.57
N ALA A 287 -19.72 17.67 9.57
CA ALA A 287 -19.12 18.44 8.48
C ALA A 287 -17.77 18.96 9.01
N ASP A 288 -16.68 18.30 8.68
CA ASP A 288 -15.36 18.60 9.23
C ASP A 288 -14.21 18.59 8.20
N GLY A 289 -14.58 18.48 6.92
CA GLY A 289 -13.64 18.48 5.79
C GLY A 289 -13.03 17.10 5.50
N ILE A 290 -13.64 16.01 5.99
CA ILE A 290 -13.16 14.64 5.79
C ILE A 290 -14.28 13.77 5.21
N VAL A 291 -13.99 13.04 4.13
CA VAL A 291 -14.91 12.04 3.58
C VAL A 291 -14.64 10.70 4.25
N SER A 292 -15.27 10.46 5.41
CA SER A 292 -15.06 9.23 6.18
C SER A 292 -15.78 8.00 5.61
N ASP A 293 -16.81 8.17 4.75
CA ASP A 293 -17.61 7.09 4.15
C ASP A 293 -17.51 7.16 2.62
N GLY A 294 -16.35 6.75 2.08
CA GLY A 294 -16.06 6.82 0.65
C GLY A 294 -17.00 5.96 -0.20
N GLU A 295 -17.43 4.79 0.29
CA GLU A 295 -18.40 3.95 -0.42
C GLU A 295 -19.73 4.67 -0.63
N ARG A 296 -20.25 5.32 0.41
CA ARG A 296 -21.47 6.11 0.27
C ARG A 296 -21.25 7.34 -0.58
N CYS A 297 -20.08 7.97 -0.49
CA CYS A 297 -19.76 9.10 -1.36
C CYS A 297 -19.86 8.69 -2.83
N ALA A 298 -19.27 7.57 -3.22
CA ALA A 298 -19.34 7.04 -4.59
C ALA A 298 -20.79 6.78 -5.08
N MET A 299 -21.74 6.52 -4.17
CA MET A 299 -23.16 6.32 -4.52
C MET A 299 -23.93 7.65 -4.68
N PHE A 300 -23.49 8.71 -4.01
CA PHE A 300 -24.24 9.97 -3.93
C PHE A 300 -23.62 11.11 -4.72
N PHE A 301 -22.31 11.08 -4.95
CA PHE A 301 -21.63 12.09 -5.75
C PHE A 301 -21.76 11.80 -7.25
N ASP A 302 -22.00 12.84 -8.03
CA ASP A 302 -22.16 12.76 -9.48
C ASP A 302 -21.53 13.99 -10.13
N VAL A 303 -20.54 13.77 -10.99
CA VAL A 303 -19.70 14.82 -11.60
C VAL A 303 -20.56 15.85 -12.36
N GLU A 304 -21.56 15.37 -13.12
CA GLU A 304 -22.40 16.26 -13.94
C GLU A 304 -23.34 17.12 -13.09
N ARG A 305 -23.87 16.54 -12.02
CA ARG A 305 -24.86 17.21 -11.16
C ARG A 305 -24.20 18.13 -10.12
N ASP A 306 -23.13 17.65 -9.47
CA ASP A 306 -22.64 18.24 -8.23
C ASP A 306 -21.49 19.23 -8.47
N ILE A 307 -20.72 19.12 -9.57
CA ILE A 307 -19.69 20.11 -9.91
C ILE A 307 -20.32 21.23 -10.74
N PRO A 308 -20.06 22.51 -10.42
CA PRO A 308 -20.55 23.63 -11.22
C PRO A 308 -20.08 23.55 -12.68
N ALA A 309 -20.98 23.75 -13.63
CA ALA A 309 -20.66 23.86 -15.06
C ALA A 309 -20.36 25.31 -15.44
N CYS A 310 -19.33 25.52 -16.28
CA CYS A 310 -18.99 26.85 -16.77
C CYS A 310 -20.03 27.34 -17.80
N ASP A 311 -20.57 28.53 -17.61
CA ASP A 311 -21.45 29.22 -18.57
C ASP A 311 -20.68 30.04 -19.63
N GLY A 312 -19.35 29.94 -19.65
CA GLY A 312 -18.44 30.68 -20.53
C GLY A 312 -16.99 30.25 -20.38
N GLU A 313 -16.10 31.21 -20.14
CA GLU A 313 -14.68 30.93 -19.91
C GLU A 313 -14.45 30.25 -18.56
N ARG A 314 -13.40 29.43 -18.47
CA ARG A 314 -12.94 28.81 -17.23
C ARG A 314 -12.38 29.90 -16.30
N ASP A 315 -12.94 30.03 -15.11
CA ASP A 315 -12.52 31.02 -14.10
C ASP A 315 -11.99 30.38 -12.79
N GLY A 316 -11.83 29.05 -12.79
CA GLY A 316 -11.40 28.29 -11.63
C GLY A 316 -12.51 27.82 -10.71
N SER A 317 -13.75 28.34 -10.85
CA SER A 317 -14.89 27.98 -10.00
C SER A 317 -15.83 26.94 -10.60
N CYS A 318 -15.57 26.50 -11.83
CA CYS A 318 -16.42 25.61 -12.63
C CYS A 318 -15.58 24.73 -13.54
N LEU A 319 -16.18 23.65 -14.05
CA LEU A 319 -15.59 22.81 -15.10
C LEU A 319 -16.37 22.92 -16.40
N SER A 320 -15.67 22.91 -17.53
CA SER A 320 -16.29 22.68 -18.84
C SER A 320 -16.85 21.26 -18.93
N ALA A 321 -17.81 21.03 -19.83
CA ALA A 321 -18.36 19.69 -20.09
C ALA A 321 -17.28 18.67 -20.45
N ALA A 322 -16.29 19.07 -21.25
CA ALA A 322 -15.17 18.19 -21.61
C ALA A 322 -14.29 17.83 -20.40
N GLN A 323 -14.03 18.76 -19.48
CA GLN A 323 -13.29 18.47 -18.26
C GLN A 323 -14.05 17.51 -17.36
N LYS A 324 -15.37 17.68 -17.19
CA LYS A 324 -16.22 16.77 -16.42
C LYS A 324 -16.18 15.35 -17.00
N GLU A 325 -16.33 15.21 -18.31
CA GLU A 325 -16.24 13.91 -18.99
C GLU A 325 -14.88 13.23 -18.78
N VAL A 326 -13.78 13.98 -18.90
CA VAL A 326 -12.42 13.44 -18.68
C VAL A 326 -12.21 13.06 -17.22
N LEU A 327 -12.65 13.91 -16.28
CA LEU A 327 -12.54 13.63 -14.84
C LEU A 327 -13.30 12.35 -14.48
N ASP A 328 -14.57 12.24 -14.88
CA ASP A 328 -15.39 11.06 -14.61
C ASP A 328 -14.75 9.79 -15.19
N ARG A 329 -14.29 9.87 -16.44
CA ARG A 329 -13.63 8.75 -17.13
C ARG A 329 -12.36 8.29 -16.42
N VAL A 330 -11.49 9.21 -16.01
CA VAL A 330 -10.23 8.84 -15.33
C VAL A 330 -10.50 8.29 -13.93
N MET A 331 -11.45 8.86 -13.20
CA MET A 331 -11.83 8.35 -11.88
C MET A 331 -12.53 6.98 -11.97
N ALA A 332 -13.24 6.69 -13.06
CA ALA A 332 -13.83 5.37 -13.31
C ALA A 332 -12.80 4.26 -13.59
N GLY A 333 -11.55 4.61 -13.90
CA GLY A 333 -10.44 3.69 -14.16
C GLY A 333 -10.14 3.48 -15.65
N ALA A 334 -8.86 3.17 -15.92
CA ALA A 334 -8.34 3.03 -17.27
C ALA A 334 -8.90 1.80 -18.00
N THR A 335 -9.17 1.99 -19.30
CA THR A 335 -9.65 0.93 -20.20
C THR A 335 -8.91 0.95 -21.52
N THR A 336 -8.86 -0.18 -22.20
CA THR A 336 -8.43 -0.28 -23.60
C THR A 336 -9.44 0.41 -24.52
N SER A 337 -9.09 0.54 -25.79
CA SER A 337 -9.99 1.07 -26.84
C SER A 337 -11.25 0.20 -27.04
N ASP A 338 -11.18 -1.10 -26.73
CA ASP A 338 -12.30 -2.04 -26.77
C ASP A 338 -13.12 -2.07 -25.46
N GLY A 339 -12.74 -1.26 -24.45
CA GLY A 339 -13.43 -1.14 -23.17
C GLY A 339 -13.02 -2.18 -22.12
N GLU A 340 -11.98 -2.98 -22.36
CA GLU A 340 -11.44 -3.90 -21.36
C GLU A 340 -10.71 -3.10 -20.26
N ARG A 341 -10.90 -3.48 -19.00
CA ARG A 341 -10.30 -2.78 -17.85
C ARG A 341 -8.81 -3.03 -17.75
N ILE A 342 -8.03 -1.95 -17.70
CA ILE A 342 -6.58 -1.98 -17.45
C ILE A 342 -6.30 -1.89 -15.96
N TYR A 343 -6.97 -0.95 -15.29
CA TYR A 343 -6.81 -0.71 -13.83
C TYR A 343 -8.11 -0.22 -13.22
N THR A 344 -8.23 -0.28 -11.90
CA THR A 344 -9.45 0.03 -11.15
C THR A 344 -9.80 1.53 -11.13
N SER A 345 -11.01 1.84 -10.61
CA SER A 345 -11.48 3.18 -10.27
C SER A 345 -10.63 3.82 -9.16
N PHE A 346 -10.81 5.12 -8.96
CA PHE A 346 -10.32 5.87 -7.81
C PHE A 346 -11.51 6.41 -7.00
N PRO A 347 -11.45 6.44 -5.67
CA PRO A 347 -12.54 6.97 -4.87
C PRO A 347 -12.67 8.48 -5.00
N TRP A 348 -13.89 8.98 -4.75
CA TRP A 348 -14.16 10.42 -4.65
C TRP A 348 -13.80 10.91 -3.26
N ASP A 349 -12.65 11.56 -3.14
CA ASP A 349 -12.14 12.13 -1.90
C ASP A 349 -11.71 13.60 -2.09
N ALA A 350 -11.79 14.38 -1.01
CA ALA A 350 -11.50 15.81 -1.05
C ALA A 350 -10.04 16.14 -1.40
N GLY A 351 -9.13 15.20 -1.19
CA GLY A 351 -7.70 15.38 -1.49
C GLY A 351 -7.34 15.47 -2.97
N ILE A 352 -8.29 15.42 -3.88
CA ILE A 352 -8.08 15.75 -5.30
C ILE A 352 -7.52 17.18 -5.46
N ALA A 353 -7.77 18.07 -4.50
CA ALA A 353 -7.20 19.41 -4.46
C ALA A 353 -5.70 19.43 -4.10
N ASN A 354 -5.18 18.36 -3.50
CA ASN A 354 -3.83 18.33 -2.96
C ASN A 354 -2.75 18.36 -4.05
N ASP A 355 -1.64 19.02 -3.77
CA ASP A 355 -0.47 19.06 -4.66
C ASP A 355 0.11 17.67 -4.89
N GLY A 356 0.07 16.77 -3.90
CA GLY A 356 0.49 15.38 -4.01
C GLY A 356 -0.32 14.62 -5.05
N TRP A 357 -1.66 14.76 -5.06
CA TRP A 357 -2.52 14.15 -6.07
C TRP A 357 -2.19 14.65 -7.47
N ALA A 358 -2.07 15.98 -7.64
CA ALA A 358 -1.72 16.60 -8.92
C ALA A 358 -0.30 16.21 -9.37
N GLY A 359 0.65 16.08 -8.43
CA GLY A 359 2.01 15.63 -8.69
C GLY A 359 2.04 14.25 -9.36
N TRP A 360 1.23 13.33 -8.89
CA TRP A 360 1.11 12.00 -9.47
C TRP A 360 0.32 11.99 -10.78
N LYS A 361 -0.92 12.51 -10.77
CA LYS A 361 -1.81 12.44 -11.94
C LYS A 361 -1.37 13.30 -13.12
N LEU A 362 -0.83 14.48 -12.86
CA LEU A 362 -0.51 15.49 -13.87
C LEU A 362 1.01 15.70 -14.06
N GLY A 363 1.84 14.97 -13.31
CA GLY A 363 3.30 15.09 -13.37
C GLY A 363 3.99 13.76 -13.60
N ALA A 364 4.00 12.87 -12.61
CA ALA A 364 4.69 11.58 -12.67
C ALA A 364 4.22 10.72 -13.84
N SER A 365 2.96 10.83 -14.23
CA SER A 365 2.34 10.13 -15.36
C SER A 365 3.01 10.40 -16.73
N VAL A 366 3.80 11.46 -16.85
CA VAL A 366 4.57 11.78 -18.08
C VAL A 366 6.08 11.75 -17.88
N PHE A 367 6.58 11.43 -16.68
CA PHE A 367 8.01 11.32 -16.39
C PHE A 367 8.41 9.97 -15.78
N LEU A 368 7.79 9.56 -14.67
CA LEU A 368 8.14 8.32 -13.96
C LEU A 368 7.54 7.10 -14.64
N ASP A 369 6.23 7.15 -14.91
CA ASP A 369 5.51 6.01 -15.48
C ASP A 369 5.99 5.62 -16.88
N PRO A 370 6.28 6.58 -17.82
CA PRO A 370 6.86 6.20 -19.11
C PRO A 370 8.26 5.59 -19.02
N MET A 371 9.09 5.95 -18.02
CA MET A 371 10.35 5.25 -17.76
C MET A 371 10.10 3.80 -17.31
N ALA A 372 9.19 3.62 -16.36
CA ALA A 372 8.87 2.30 -15.83
C ALA A 372 8.22 1.40 -16.90
N VAL A 373 7.22 1.90 -17.62
CA VAL A 373 6.54 1.14 -18.70
C VAL A 373 7.48 0.88 -19.87
N GLY A 374 8.31 1.84 -20.25
CA GLY A 374 9.24 1.68 -21.37
C GLY A 374 10.34 0.66 -21.10
N PHE A 375 10.87 0.59 -19.89
CA PHE A 375 12.06 -0.22 -19.61
C PHE A 375 11.83 -1.40 -18.67
N VAL A 376 10.89 -1.31 -17.72
CA VAL A 376 10.72 -2.32 -16.67
C VAL A 376 9.45 -3.14 -16.84
N PHE A 377 8.33 -2.50 -17.18
CA PHE A 377 7.02 -3.15 -17.27
C PHE A 377 6.58 -3.47 -18.71
N SER A 378 7.52 -3.60 -19.61
CA SER A 378 7.29 -4.11 -20.97
C SER A 378 8.00 -5.46 -21.15
N PRO A 379 7.50 -6.37 -22.00
CA PRO A 379 8.17 -7.64 -22.28
C PRO A 379 9.58 -7.41 -22.86
N GLU A 380 9.68 -6.51 -23.84
CA GLU A 380 10.94 -6.02 -24.40
C GLU A 380 11.08 -4.53 -24.05
N PRO A 381 12.27 -4.07 -23.61
CA PRO A 381 12.47 -2.66 -23.32
C PRO A 381 12.43 -1.81 -24.58
N GLU A 382 11.97 -0.57 -24.44
CA GLU A 382 12.00 0.43 -25.50
C GLU A 382 13.43 0.86 -25.85
N ASP A 383 13.59 1.50 -27.01
CA ASP A 383 14.85 2.13 -27.38
C ASP A 383 15.17 3.28 -26.41
N PRO A 384 16.40 3.35 -25.84
CA PRO A 384 16.77 4.40 -24.90
C PRO A 384 16.58 5.84 -25.41
N SER A 385 16.40 6.06 -26.69
CA SER A 385 16.11 7.40 -27.26
C SER A 385 14.82 8.03 -26.71
N ILE A 386 13.85 7.23 -26.20
CA ILE A 386 12.62 7.77 -25.56
C ILE A 386 12.93 8.63 -24.35
N LEU A 387 14.08 8.43 -23.68
CA LEU A 387 14.52 9.27 -22.56
C LEU A 387 14.77 10.72 -22.96
N GLY A 388 14.93 11.01 -24.24
CA GLY A 388 15.06 12.36 -24.78
C GLY A 388 13.75 13.15 -24.79
N ASP A 389 12.59 12.47 -24.77
CA ASP A 389 11.26 13.10 -24.74
C ASP A 389 10.22 12.15 -24.10
N LEU A 390 10.32 11.95 -22.78
CA LEU A 390 9.38 11.12 -22.03
C LEU A 390 7.93 11.60 -22.12
N PRO A 391 7.65 12.92 -22.02
CA PRO A 391 6.27 13.38 -22.22
C PRO A 391 5.72 13.09 -23.62
N GLY A 392 6.53 13.28 -24.65
CA GLY A 392 6.13 12.95 -26.03
C GLY A 392 5.85 11.45 -26.21
N TYR A 393 6.67 10.59 -25.62
CA TYR A 393 6.43 9.15 -25.59
C TYR A 393 5.13 8.82 -24.85
N ALA A 394 4.95 9.32 -23.61
CA ALA A 394 3.74 9.07 -22.83
C ALA A 394 2.45 9.47 -23.55
N LEU A 395 2.47 10.63 -24.23
CA LEU A 395 1.29 11.17 -24.91
C LEU A 395 1.00 10.54 -26.29
N SER A 396 1.90 9.68 -26.79
CA SER A 396 1.76 9.07 -28.12
C SER A 396 1.83 7.55 -28.15
N VAL A 397 2.27 6.91 -27.06
CA VAL A 397 2.38 5.44 -27.00
C VAL A 397 1.01 4.78 -27.12
N ASP A 398 0.96 3.63 -27.79
CA ASP A 398 -0.24 2.81 -27.92
C ASP A 398 -0.54 2.10 -26.58
N ILE A 399 -1.62 2.52 -25.94
CA ILE A 399 -2.04 2.00 -24.63
C ILE A 399 -2.49 0.54 -24.72
N ASP A 400 -3.18 0.16 -25.80
CA ASP A 400 -3.66 -1.22 -25.95
C ASP A 400 -2.49 -2.18 -26.11
N GLU A 401 -1.43 -1.77 -26.85
CA GLU A 401 -0.18 -2.52 -26.94
C GLU A 401 0.47 -2.70 -25.56
N LYS A 402 0.59 -1.62 -24.77
CA LYS A 402 1.22 -1.69 -23.43
C LYS A 402 0.37 -2.50 -22.45
N ALA A 403 -0.93 -2.33 -22.46
CA ALA A 403 -1.86 -3.13 -21.63
C ALA A 403 -1.81 -4.62 -21.96
N ALA A 404 -1.69 -4.99 -23.23
CA ALA A 404 -1.49 -6.38 -23.61
C ALA A 404 -0.08 -6.89 -23.25
N GLY A 405 0.93 -6.03 -23.42
CA GLY A 405 2.35 -6.36 -23.24
C GLY A 405 2.70 -6.76 -21.81
N ILE A 406 2.10 -6.13 -20.79
CA ILE A 406 2.41 -6.46 -19.37
C ILE A 406 2.09 -7.92 -19.01
N TRP A 407 1.28 -8.61 -19.79
CA TRP A 407 0.91 -10.02 -19.61
C TRP A 407 1.72 -11.00 -20.47
N GLN A 408 2.59 -10.50 -21.33
CA GLN A 408 3.37 -11.34 -22.25
C GLN A 408 4.76 -11.63 -21.67
N PRO A 409 5.24 -12.90 -21.76
CA PRO A 409 6.61 -13.20 -21.40
C PRO A 409 7.60 -12.37 -22.20
N GLY A 410 8.62 -11.83 -21.51
CA GLY A 410 9.64 -10.96 -22.09
C GLY A 410 11.06 -11.46 -21.83
N ILE A 411 12.01 -10.53 -21.73
CA ILE A 411 13.45 -10.82 -21.57
C ILE A 411 13.79 -11.67 -20.33
N THR A 412 12.94 -11.65 -19.29
CA THR A 412 13.12 -12.49 -18.09
C THR A 412 12.59 -13.91 -18.26
N GLY A 413 11.92 -14.22 -19.36
CA GLY A 413 11.15 -15.45 -19.55
C GLY A 413 9.80 -15.47 -18.85
N MET A 414 9.49 -14.43 -18.08
CA MET A 414 8.23 -14.18 -17.36
C MET A 414 7.61 -12.88 -17.91
N SER A 415 6.32 -12.72 -17.71
CA SER A 415 5.65 -11.44 -17.99
C SER A 415 6.00 -10.38 -16.93
N PRO A 416 5.91 -9.07 -17.26
CA PRO A 416 6.05 -8.03 -16.26
C PRO A 416 5.13 -8.20 -15.03
N MET A 417 3.90 -8.66 -15.23
CA MET A 417 2.99 -8.98 -14.11
C MET A 417 3.57 -10.09 -13.22
N GLU A 418 4.02 -11.22 -13.79
CA GLU A 418 4.59 -12.32 -13.01
C GLU A 418 5.84 -11.93 -12.24
N VAL A 419 6.67 -11.02 -12.77
CA VAL A 419 7.90 -10.54 -12.11
C VAL A 419 7.59 -9.59 -10.95
N HIS A 420 6.62 -8.67 -11.11
CA HIS A 420 6.48 -7.51 -10.22
C HIS A 420 5.25 -7.55 -9.31
N THR A 421 4.41 -8.58 -9.41
CA THR A 421 3.20 -8.69 -8.57
C THR A 421 3.28 -9.91 -7.63
N PRO A 422 2.41 -9.97 -6.61
CA PRO A 422 2.21 -11.19 -5.84
C PRO A 422 1.94 -12.41 -6.72
N LEU A 423 2.14 -13.62 -6.20
CA LEU A 423 1.82 -14.84 -6.94
C LEU A 423 0.32 -14.96 -7.22
N GLY A 424 -0.03 -15.34 -8.44
CA GLY A 424 -1.42 -15.47 -8.87
C GLY A 424 -2.14 -14.11 -8.85
N ASP A 425 -3.27 -14.05 -8.14
CA ASP A 425 -4.04 -12.84 -7.90
C ASP A 425 -3.69 -12.15 -6.56
N GLY A 426 -2.67 -12.66 -5.84
CA GLY A 426 -2.24 -12.14 -4.55
C GLY A 426 -3.14 -12.51 -3.37
N THR A 427 -4.17 -13.33 -3.58
CA THR A 427 -5.11 -13.72 -2.51
C THR A 427 -4.76 -15.05 -1.85
N ASP A 428 -3.78 -15.78 -2.38
CA ASP A 428 -3.30 -17.02 -1.76
C ASP A 428 -2.34 -16.70 -0.61
N LEU A 429 -2.89 -16.65 0.60
CA LEU A 429 -2.20 -16.34 1.83
C LEU A 429 -2.13 -17.56 2.79
N ASP A 430 -2.26 -18.77 2.24
CA ASP A 430 -2.27 -20.02 3.04
C ASP A 430 -1.03 -20.13 3.94
N THR A 431 0.18 -19.91 3.39
CA THR A 431 1.43 -19.97 4.18
C THR A 431 1.45 -18.91 5.28
N LEU A 432 1.06 -17.64 4.97
CA LEU A 432 0.99 -16.56 5.96
C LEU A 432 0.05 -16.92 7.10
N ARG A 433 -1.14 -17.43 6.76
CA ARG A 433 -2.16 -17.84 7.73
C ARG A 433 -1.69 -19.04 8.56
N GLU A 434 -1.08 -20.05 7.95
CA GLU A 434 -0.63 -21.28 8.62
C GLU A 434 0.53 -21.04 9.59
N THR A 435 1.41 -20.06 9.33
CA THR A 435 2.50 -19.65 10.23
C THR A 435 2.03 -18.77 11.39
N GLY A 436 0.80 -18.24 11.33
CA GLY A 436 0.27 -17.30 12.33
C GLY A 436 0.66 -15.85 12.09
N ALA A 437 1.31 -15.57 10.96
CA ALA A 437 1.69 -14.21 10.56
C ALA A 437 0.49 -13.29 10.39
N LYS A 438 0.72 -11.98 10.48
CA LYS A 438 -0.31 -10.95 10.36
C LYS A 438 0.04 -9.93 9.27
N MET A 439 -0.99 -9.43 8.58
CA MET A 439 -0.84 -8.36 7.59
C MET A 439 -1.72 -7.17 7.95
N LEU A 440 -1.10 -6.01 8.11
CA LEU A 440 -1.76 -4.73 8.34
C LEU A 440 -1.57 -3.83 7.12
N VAL A 441 -2.62 -3.65 6.32
CA VAL A 441 -2.58 -2.84 5.09
C VAL A 441 -3.08 -1.43 5.40
N ILE A 442 -2.35 -0.41 4.98
CA ILE A 442 -2.72 1.00 5.12
C ILE A 442 -2.79 1.64 3.73
N HIS A 443 -3.85 2.39 3.42
CA HIS A 443 -3.94 3.12 2.15
C HIS A 443 -4.66 4.46 2.34
N GLY A 444 -4.12 5.52 1.74
CA GLY A 444 -4.76 6.84 1.74
C GLY A 444 -5.88 6.94 0.71
N ALA A 445 -7.05 7.44 1.11
CA ALA A 445 -8.21 7.59 0.22
C ALA A 445 -7.95 8.56 -0.95
N SER A 446 -7.02 9.52 -0.78
CA SER A 446 -6.63 10.50 -1.81
C SER A 446 -5.35 10.12 -2.57
N ASP A 447 -4.97 8.84 -2.58
CA ASP A 447 -3.79 8.41 -3.32
C ASP A 447 -3.97 8.65 -4.83
N GLY A 448 -3.11 9.49 -5.41
CA GLY A 448 -3.16 9.86 -6.83
C GLY A 448 -2.46 8.88 -7.75
N VAL A 449 -1.64 7.95 -7.23
CA VAL A 449 -0.88 7.00 -8.06
C VAL A 449 -1.45 5.60 -7.99
N PHE A 450 -1.58 5.02 -6.80
CA PHE A 450 -2.19 3.70 -6.61
C PHE A 450 -3.57 3.85 -6.02
N SER A 451 -4.54 3.18 -6.63
CA SER A 451 -5.92 3.32 -6.16
C SER A 451 -6.17 2.52 -4.89
N PRO A 452 -6.72 3.12 -3.83
CA PRO A 452 -7.22 2.37 -2.68
C PRO A 452 -8.38 1.41 -3.06
N ASP A 453 -9.14 1.68 -4.14
CA ASP A 453 -10.13 0.75 -4.66
C ASP A 453 -9.51 -0.59 -5.13
N ASP A 454 -8.24 -0.59 -5.56
CA ASP A 454 -7.50 -1.83 -5.88
C ASP A 454 -7.24 -2.65 -4.60
N THR A 455 -6.86 -1.98 -3.52
CA THR A 455 -6.67 -2.61 -2.20
C THR A 455 -7.99 -3.11 -1.61
N VAL A 456 -9.08 -2.34 -1.73
CA VAL A 456 -10.42 -2.77 -1.30
C VAL A 456 -10.84 -4.06 -2.02
N ARG A 457 -10.70 -4.10 -3.35
CA ARG A 457 -11.05 -5.29 -4.15
C ARG A 457 -10.23 -6.51 -3.76
N TRP A 458 -8.91 -6.33 -3.60
CA TRP A 458 -8.04 -7.41 -3.13
C TRP A 458 -8.45 -7.92 -1.75
N TYR A 459 -8.79 -7.01 -0.81
CA TYR A 459 -9.22 -7.38 0.53
C TYR A 459 -10.55 -8.14 0.51
N ASP A 460 -11.52 -7.69 -0.31
CA ASP A 460 -12.80 -8.36 -0.49
C ASP A 460 -12.61 -9.79 -1.05
N ASP A 461 -11.72 -9.97 -2.03
CA ASP A 461 -11.37 -11.28 -2.59
C ASP A 461 -10.69 -12.19 -1.54
N VAL A 462 -9.82 -11.63 -0.68
CA VAL A 462 -9.24 -12.35 0.46
C VAL A 462 -10.33 -12.75 1.46
N ALA A 463 -11.26 -11.86 1.80
CA ALA A 463 -12.37 -12.14 2.71
C ALA A 463 -13.40 -13.15 2.13
N ASP A 464 -13.56 -13.18 0.82
CA ASP A 464 -14.37 -14.21 0.14
C ASP A 464 -13.69 -15.59 0.18
N ARG A 465 -12.35 -15.61 0.07
CA ARG A 465 -11.54 -16.85 0.14
C ARG A 465 -11.42 -17.39 1.57
N TYR A 466 -11.18 -16.52 2.55
CA TYR A 466 -10.97 -16.89 3.96
C TYR A 466 -12.06 -16.32 4.85
N LYS A 467 -12.84 -17.19 5.51
CA LYS A 467 -13.90 -16.74 6.43
C LYS A 467 -13.37 -16.14 7.73
N ASP A 468 -12.11 -16.37 8.01
CA ASP A 468 -11.32 -15.85 9.13
C ASP A 468 -10.27 -14.83 8.66
N ALA A 469 -10.48 -14.17 7.51
CA ALA A 469 -9.55 -13.17 6.98
C ALA A 469 -9.20 -12.10 8.02
N ASP A 470 -10.18 -11.64 8.79
CA ASP A 470 -10.02 -10.63 9.84
C ASP A 470 -9.07 -11.05 10.98
N ASP A 471 -8.78 -12.33 11.13
CA ASP A 471 -7.89 -12.84 12.17
C ASP A 471 -6.41 -12.75 11.77
N PHE A 472 -6.11 -12.51 10.46
CA PHE A 472 -4.73 -12.43 9.98
C PHE A 472 -4.46 -11.33 8.95
N VAL A 473 -5.50 -10.69 8.36
CA VAL A 473 -5.38 -9.50 7.50
C VAL A 473 -6.32 -8.41 7.98
N ARG A 474 -5.82 -7.18 8.12
CA ARG A 474 -6.62 -5.98 8.39
C ARG A 474 -6.25 -4.90 7.39
N TYR A 475 -7.27 -4.21 6.87
CA TYR A 475 -7.12 -3.05 6.02
C TYR A 475 -7.66 -1.80 6.70
N PHE A 476 -6.89 -0.72 6.63
CA PHE A 476 -7.28 0.60 7.15
C PHE A 476 -7.13 1.63 6.04
N GLU A 477 -8.24 2.19 5.60
CA GLU A 477 -8.24 3.36 4.75
C GLU A 477 -8.06 4.62 5.59
N VAL A 478 -7.24 5.56 5.09
CA VAL A 478 -7.00 6.85 5.74
C VAL A 478 -7.65 7.95 4.92
N PRO A 479 -8.83 8.45 5.31
CA PRO A 479 -9.54 9.51 4.60
C PRO A 479 -8.68 10.75 4.41
N GLY A 480 -8.67 11.32 3.20
CA GLY A 480 -7.91 12.52 2.84
C GLY A 480 -6.41 12.33 2.68
N MET A 481 -5.82 11.20 3.11
CA MET A 481 -4.39 10.97 3.01
C MET A 481 -3.98 10.76 1.54
N ALA A 482 -2.96 11.49 1.14
CA ALA A 482 -2.31 11.34 -0.16
C ALA A 482 -1.42 10.08 -0.20
N HIS A 483 -0.56 9.96 -1.22
CA HIS A 483 0.32 8.81 -1.37
C HIS A 483 1.31 8.68 -0.21
N VAL A 484 1.17 7.62 0.59
CA VAL A 484 2.02 7.26 1.76
C VAL A 484 1.88 8.23 2.95
N GLN A 485 1.64 9.51 2.75
CA GLN A 485 1.52 10.57 3.76
C GLN A 485 0.94 11.85 3.16
N GLY A 486 0.67 12.84 4.03
CA GLY A 486 0.18 14.16 3.60
C GLY A 486 -1.29 14.15 3.23
N GLY A 487 -1.73 15.19 2.52
CA GLY A 487 -3.13 15.40 2.23
C GLY A 487 -3.91 16.05 3.39
N MET A 488 -5.19 16.36 3.16
CA MET A 488 -6.09 16.84 4.21
C MET A 488 -6.51 15.67 5.12
N ALA A 489 -5.57 15.18 5.95
CA ALA A 489 -5.73 13.93 6.68
C ALA A 489 -5.16 13.97 8.10
N THR A 490 -5.61 13.03 8.92
CA THR A 490 -4.90 12.62 10.12
C THR A 490 -3.91 11.53 9.74
N ASP A 491 -2.72 11.91 9.30
CA ASP A 491 -1.73 11.03 8.66
C ASP A 491 -0.59 10.56 9.60
N GLN A 492 -0.74 10.78 10.93
CA GLN A 492 0.25 10.40 11.93
C GLN A 492 -0.29 9.35 12.90
N PHE A 493 0.25 8.15 12.83
CA PHE A 493 -0.11 7.02 13.69
C PHE A 493 0.99 5.96 13.71
N ASP A 494 0.98 5.08 14.72
CA ASP A 494 1.97 4.00 14.89
C ASP A 494 1.48 2.68 14.27
N ALA A 495 1.56 2.57 12.93
CA ALA A 495 1.18 1.35 12.22
C ALA A 495 2.09 0.16 12.56
N LEU A 496 3.43 0.39 12.68
CA LEU A 496 4.39 -0.67 13.00
C LEU A 496 4.17 -1.22 14.42
N GLY A 497 3.99 -0.35 15.41
CA GLY A 497 3.69 -0.77 16.78
C GLY A 497 2.35 -1.50 16.88
N THR A 498 1.35 -1.07 16.13
CA THR A 498 0.05 -1.75 16.03
C THR A 498 0.20 -3.16 15.46
N LEU A 499 0.97 -3.34 14.38
CA LEU A 499 1.25 -4.66 13.81
C LEU A 499 2.02 -5.56 14.78
N VAL A 500 3.05 -5.01 15.45
CA VAL A 500 3.83 -5.76 16.45
C VAL A 500 2.94 -6.27 17.59
N HIS A 501 2.09 -5.41 18.12
CA HIS A 501 1.14 -5.80 19.17
C HIS A 501 0.21 -6.93 18.70
N TRP A 502 -0.31 -6.83 17.47
CA TRP A 502 -1.15 -7.88 16.91
C TRP A 502 -0.42 -9.21 16.73
N VAL A 503 0.81 -9.17 16.18
CA VAL A 503 1.63 -10.38 15.97
C VAL A 503 1.97 -11.07 17.29
N GLU A 504 2.44 -10.30 18.28
CA GLU A 504 3.03 -10.85 19.50
C GLU A 504 2.03 -11.07 20.65
N GLU A 505 0.95 -10.28 20.70
CA GLU A 505 -0.09 -10.41 21.74
C GLU A 505 -1.39 -11.06 21.21
N GLY A 506 -1.53 -11.19 19.88
CA GLY A 506 -2.70 -11.80 19.24
C GLY A 506 -3.95 -10.91 19.20
N GLU A 507 -3.84 -9.64 19.62
CA GLU A 507 -4.96 -8.70 19.64
C GLU A 507 -5.11 -7.97 18.32
N ALA A 508 -6.09 -8.37 17.49
CA ALA A 508 -6.36 -7.74 16.21
C ALA A 508 -6.83 -6.28 16.39
N PRO A 509 -6.25 -5.31 15.67
CA PRO A 509 -6.66 -3.92 15.78
C PRO A 509 -8.03 -3.69 15.14
N GLU A 510 -9.02 -3.25 15.91
CA GLU A 510 -10.31 -2.81 15.39
C GLU A 510 -10.28 -1.34 14.94
N ARG A 511 -9.37 -0.56 15.52
CA ARG A 511 -9.15 0.85 15.18
C ARG A 511 -7.72 1.29 15.52
N ILE A 512 -7.24 2.29 14.77
CA ILE A 512 -5.99 3.00 15.05
C ILE A 512 -6.33 4.47 15.28
N VAL A 513 -5.81 5.09 16.33
CA VAL A 513 -6.00 6.53 16.53
C VAL A 513 -4.91 7.28 15.77
N ALA A 514 -5.34 8.12 14.82
CA ALA A 514 -4.48 8.93 14.00
C ALA A 514 -4.60 10.42 14.35
N SER A 515 -3.52 11.17 14.24
CA SER A 515 -3.46 12.61 14.52
C SER A 515 -3.13 13.41 13.27
N ALA A 516 -3.63 14.63 13.18
CA ALA A 516 -3.15 15.59 12.18
C ALA A 516 -1.76 16.11 12.57
N ARG A 517 -0.93 16.40 11.55
CA ARG A 517 0.37 17.04 11.75
C ARG A 517 0.27 18.56 11.57
N GLY A 518 -0.40 19.23 12.53
CA GLY A 518 -0.58 20.67 12.55
C GLY A 518 0.66 21.42 13.03
N GLU A 519 0.49 22.73 13.32
CA GLU A 519 1.57 23.60 13.79
C GLU A 519 2.25 23.05 15.04
N GLY A 520 3.59 23.00 15.03
CA GLY A 520 4.38 22.50 16.15
C GLY A 520 4.54 20.99 16.21
N ASN A 521 4.05 20.23 15.25
CA ASN A 521 4.23 18.76 15.23
C ASN A 521 5.72 18.39 15.15
N PRO A 522 6.25 17.55 16.05
CA PRO A 522 7.68 17.23 16.12
C PRO A 522 8.19 16.40 14.93
N ALA A 523 7.32 15.64 14.26
CA ALA A 523 7.69 14.89 13.05
C ALA A 523 7.52 15.70 11.76
N GLY A 524 7.31 17.00 11.87
CA GLY A 524 7.12 17.94 10.77
C GLY A 524 5.63 18.22 10.48
N VAL A 525 5.37 19.47 10.14
CA VAL A 525 4.02 19.95 9.81
C VAL A 525 3.60 19.40 8.45
N ASN A 526 2.38 18.94 8.33
CA ASN A 526 1.73 18.68 7.06
C ASN A 526 1.07 20.00 6.58
N PRO A 527 1.58 20.63 5.52
CA PRO A 527 1.10 21.95 5.07
C PRO A 527 -0.32 21.91 4.48
N GLU A 528 -0.85 20.71 4.18
CA GLU A 528 -2.18 20.52 3.60
C GLU A 528 -3.27 20.39 4.69
N VAL A 529 -2.90 20.32 5.97
CA VAL A 529 -3.85 20.35 7.08
C VAL A 529 -4.53 21.71 7.11
N PRO A 530 -5.90 21.77 7.01
CA PRO A 530 -6.62 23.03 7.01
C PRO A 530 -6.39 23.83 8.29
N ALA A 531 -6.19 25.15 8.18
CA ALA A 531 -6.02 26.04 9.34
C ALA A 531 -7.25 26.10 10.27
N SER A 532 -8.38 25.59 9.82
CA SER A 532 -9.61 25.46 10.64
C SER A 532 -9.60 24.26 11.57
N TRP A 533 -8.69 23.29 11.36
CA TRP A 533 -8.56 22.13 12.23
C TRP A 533 -7.75 22.48 13.49
N ALA A 534 -8.05 21.79 14.60
CA ALA A 534 -7.14 21.82 15.74
C ALA A 534 -5.78 21.21 15.31
N PRO A 535 -4.64 21.78 15.73
CA PRO A 535 -3.31 21.32 15.31
C PRO A 535 -3.03 19.84 15.67
N ASP A 536 -3.72 19.33 16.68
CA ASP A 536 -3.63 17.97 17.23
C ASP A 536 -4.94 17.17 17.04
N ARG A 537 -5.75 17.55 16.02
CA ARG A 537 -6.98 16.82 15.67
C ARG A 537 -6.69 15.33 15.58
N THR A 538 -7.59 14.52 16.16
CA THR A 538 -7.50 13.06 16.09
C THR A 538 -8.74 12.45 15.45
N ARG A 539 -8.54 11.33 14.72
CA ARG A 539 -9.61 10.49 14.16
C ARG A 539 -9.31 9.02 14.40
N PRO A 540 -10.32 8.18 14.61
CA PRO A 540 -10.11 6.75 14.53
C PRO A 540 -10.06 6.34 13.05
N LEU A 541 -9.01 5.64 12.65
CA LEU A 541 -9.02 4.81 11.46
C LEU A 541 -9.70 3.50 11.85
N CYS A 542 -10.73 3.10 11.12
CA CYS A 542 -11.51 1.90 11.41
C CYS A 542 -11.06 0.76 10.51
N ALA A 543 -11.04 -0.47 11.02
CA ALA A 543 -10.78 -1.63 10.18
C ALA A 543 -11.92 -1.77 9.14
N TYR A 544 -11.56 -1.84 7.86
CA TYR A 544 -12.51 -2.00 6.77
C TYR A 544 -13.34 -3.31 6.97
N PRO A 545 -14.67 -3.31 6.73
CA PRO A 545 -15.46 -2.27 6.07
C PRO A 545 -16.14 -1.25 7.03
N GLU A 546 -15.64 -1.10 8.25
CA GLU A 546 -16.18 -0.08 9.15
C GLU A 546 -15.59 1.31 8.85
N VAL A 547 -16.40 2.36 9.09
CA VAL A 547 -16.03 3.76 8.93
C VAL A 547 -16.19 4.53 10.23
N ALA A 548 -15.41 5.58 10.42
CA ALA A 548 -15.55 6.49 11.56
C ALA A 548 -16.87 7.25 11.47
N ARG A 549 -17.73 7.12 12.47
CA ARG A 549 -19.01 7.83 12.55
C ARG A 549 -19.09 8.67 13.80
N TYR A 550 -19.40 9.95 13.63
CA TYR A 550 -19.54 10.88 14.75
C TYR A 550 -20.74 10.51 15.63
N MET A 551 -20.48 10.43 16.94
CA MET A 551 -21.44 10.06 17.97
C MET A 551 -21.84 11.23 18.90
N GLY A 552 -21.25 12.41 18.70
CA GLY A 552 -21.39 13.60 19.54
C GLY A 552 -20.21 13.80 20.49
N GLY A 553 -19.99 15.00 20.93
CA GLY A 553 -18.87 15.40 21.77
C GLY A 553 -17.95 16.40 21.07
N ASP A 554 -16.66 16.39 21.42
CA ASP A 554 -15.66 17.23 20.81
C ASP A 554 -15.37 16.74 19.36
N PRO A 555 -15.67 17.53 18.30
CA PRO A 555 -15.44 17.13 16.93
C PRO A 555 -13.96 16.96 16.58
N GLU A 556 -13.03 17.49 17.37
CA GLU A 556 -11.58 17.35 17.15
C GLU A 556 -10.99 16.07 17.77
N ALA A 557 -11.76 15.34 18.58
CA ALA A 557 -11.26 14.18 19.32
C ALA A 557 -11.79 12.84 18.79
N ALA A 558 -10.89 11.89 18.52
CA ALA A 558 -11.22 10.52 18.09
C ALA A 558 -12.21 9.80 19.03
N SER A 559 -12.25 10.17 20.32
CA SER A 559 -13.20 9.60 21.31
C SER A 559 -14.66 9.96 21.04
N SER A 560 -14.92 10.96 20.18
CA SER A 560 -16.26 11.38 19.76
C SER A 560 -16.82 10.54 18.60
N PHE A 561 -16.03 9.58 18.10
CA PHE A 561 -16.40 8.73 16.96
C PHE A 561 -16.45 7.25 17.38
N ALA A 562 -17.23 6.47 16.64
CA ALA A 562 -17.25 5.02 16.74
C ALA A 562 -17.09 4.40 15.35
N CYS A 563 -16.36 3.31 15.28
CA CYS A 563 -16.30 2.48 14.06
C CYS A 563 -17.66 1.79 13.86
N LYS A 564 -18.23 1.94 12.69
CA LYS A 564 -19.55 1.41 12.31
C LYS A 564 -19.54 0.99 10.86
N PRO A 565 -20.28 -0.08 10.49
CA PRO A 565 -20.45 -0.43 9.10
C PRO A 565 -20.96 0.76 8.27
N SER A 566 -20.46 0.91 7.05
CA SER A 566 -21.03 1.86 6.08
C SER A 566 -22.51 1.55 5.89
N SER A 567 -23.38 2.56 6.06
CA SER A 567 -24.83 2.34 6.01
C SER A 567 -25.34 2.55 4.59
N GLY A 568 -25.38 1.51 3.77
CA GLY A 568 -26.11 1.55 2.51
C GLY A 568 -25.43 1.06 1.25
N GLY A 569 -24.30 0.40 1.32
CA GLY A 569 -23.75 -0.30 0.15
C GLY A 569 -24.40 -1.67 -0.02
N PRO A 570 -24.94 -2.05 -1.21
CA PRO A 570 -24.97 -3.45 -1.56
C PRO A 570 -23.50 -3.92 -1.63
N ASN A 571 -23.22 -5.13 -1.13
CA ASN A 571 -21.96 -5.80 -1.41
C ASN A 571 -21.55 -5.46 -2.84
N ARG A 572 -20.39 -4.83 -3.03
CA ARG A 572 -19.78 -4.63 -4.36
C ARG A 572 -19.44 -6.01 -4.93
N LYS A 573 -20.47 -6.70 -5.42
CA LYS A 573 -20.33 -7.87 -6.26
C LYS A 573 -20.51 -7.41 -7.69
N GLY A 574 -19.43 -7.24 -8.39
CA GLY A 574 -19.43 -6.90 -9.79
C GLY A 574 -18.07 -7.02 -10.43
#